data_8cb4d43964cc3d5688ed1d56abc82e02
#
_entry.id   8cb4d43964cc3d5688ed1d56abc82e02
#
_cell.length_a   1.000
_cell.length_b   1.000
_cell.length_c   1.000
_cell.angle_alpha   90.00
_cell.angle_beta   90.00
_cell.angle_gamma   90.00
#
_symmetry.space_group_name_H-M   'P 1'
#
loop_
_entity.id
_entity.type
_entity.pdbx_description
1 polymer ?
#
loop_
_entity_poly.entity_id
_entity_poly.type
_entity_poly.pdbx_seq_one_letter_code
_entity_poly.pdbx_strand_id
1 'polypeptide(L)'
;MAGPVPDLEDRAMACAKRLCEADRVLLASHIDADGLTSAAIAAQALERAGIPFETVFEKQLDEEAIASIAATDYETVLFTDFGSGQLDVIGEYEDAGDFTPIIADHHQPADRDTEYHLNPLLVGINGASELSGAGASYVLARALANVSHSSPAAATDGGTVAGPAGTTARADNRDLAALAVVGAVGDMQAAGGELHGANEAIVAEGVDAGVLETGKDLALYGKQTRPLPKLLEYATDVHIPGVSNDTNGALRFLDGLDLELKRDGEWRRWADLSGEEKQTVASALVRKAVSSGVPAAKIDELVGTAYVLSEEPVGTELRDASEFSTLLNATARYERADVGLGVCLGNRDGALERARQLLAEHRRNLSNGIDLVTREGTTEEAHIQWFDAGDEIRETIVGIVAGMAMGNEGISRAKPIIAFAAKNDDELKVS
;
A
#
# COMPACT_ATOMS: atom_id res chain seq x y z
N MET A 1 25.78 8.83 -4.12
CA MET A 1 25.88 7.64 -3.23
C MET A 1 25.15 6.52 -3.91
N ALA A 2 25.61 5.27 -3.79
CA ALA A 2 24.87 4.12 -4.36
C ALA A 2 23.45 4.09 -3.79
N GLY A 3 22.48 3.70 -4.62
CA GLY A 3 21.08 3.53 -4.20
C GLY A 3 20.90 2.31 -3.29
N PRO A 4 19.68 2.11 -2.72
CA PRO A 4 19.42 1.01 -1.79
C PRO A 4 19.42 -0.37 -2.46
N VAL A 5 19.29 -0.43 -3.80
CA VAL A 5 19.24 -1.66 -4.58
C VAL A 5 20.31 -1.61 -5.69
N PRO A 6 21.55 -2.00 -5.39
CA PRO A 6 22.68 -1.86 -6.32
C PRO A 6 22.49 -2.55 -7.67
N ASP A 7 21.80 -3.70 -7.70
CA ASP A 7 21.56 -4.47 -8.92
C ASP A 7 20.65 -3.75 -9.93
N LEU A 8 19.87 -2.78 -9.46
CA LEU A 8 18.98 -1.95 -10.28
C LEU A 8 19.57 -0.58 -10.67
N GLU A 9 20.74 -0.22 -10.13
CA GLU A 9 21.27 1.15 -10.23
C GLU A 9 21.52 1.59 -11.67
N ASP A 10 22.09 0.73 -12.52
CA ASP A 10 22.36 1.04 -13.93
C ASP A 10 21.07 1.32 -14.70
N ARG A 11 20.02 0.50 -14.47
CA ARG A 11 18.70 0.66 -15.10
C ARG A 11 18.00 1.92 -14.62
N ALA A 12 18.00 2.16 -13.30
CA ALA A 12 17.43 3.37 -12.70
C ALA A 12 18.13 4.63 -13.23
N MET A 13 19.46 4.57 -13.39
CA MET A 13 20.24 5.68 -13.91
C MET A 13 19.95 5.95 -15.41
N ALA A 14 19.70 4.93 -16.22
CA ALA A 14 19.27 5.09 -17.62
C ALA A 14 17.90 5.77 -17.68
N CYS A 15 16.92 5.27 -16.91
CA CYS A 15 15.60 5.88 -16.80
C CYS A 15 15.66 7.34 -16.32
N ALA A 16 16.44 7.61 -15.27
CA ALA A 16 16.59 8.96 -14.72
C ALA A 16 17.20 9.95 -15.71
N LYS A 17 18.20 9.53 -16.49
CA LYS A 17 18.78 10.37 -17.56
C LYS A 17 17.75 10.71 -18.62
N ARG A 18 16.98 9.72 -19.08
CA ARG A 18 15.92 9.93 -20.07
C ARG A 18 14.84 10.88 -19.56
N LEU A 19 14.45 10.79 -18.27
CA LEU A 19 13.53 11.74 -17.62
C LEU A 19 14.09 13.18 -17.63
N CYS A 20 15.39 13.35 -17.35
CA CYS A 20 16.04 14.67 -17.37
C CYS A 20 16.13 15.29 -18.77
N GLU A 21 16.02 14.49 -19.83
CA GLU A 21 16.01 14.93 -21.22
C GLU A 21 14.61 15.27 -21.74
N ALA A 22 13.56 14.90 -20.99
CA ALA A 22 12.18 15.14 -21.39
C ALA A 22 11.77 16.59 -21.08
N ASP A 23 11.10 17.24 -22.06
CA ASP A 23 10.51 18.57 -21.86
C ASP A 23 9.35 18.52 -20.84
N ARG A 24 8.57 17.43 -20.87
CA ARG A 24 7.47 17.13 -19.95
C ARG A 24 7.16 15.63 -19.96
N VAL A 25 6.56 15.14 -18.92
CA VAL A 25 6.28 13.71 -18.69
C VAL A 25 4.79 13.49 -18.42
N LEU A 26 4.19 12.48 -19.04
CA LEU A 26 2.93 11.92 -18.56
C LEU A 26 3.24 10.80 -17.57
N LEU A 27 2.84 10.99 -16.32
CA LEU A 27 2.96 9.98 -15.26
C LEU A 27 1.68 9.16 -15.22
N ALA A 28 1.74 7.93 -15.69
CA ALA A 28 0.65 6.97 -15.65
C ALA A 28 0.88 5.97 -14.50
N SER A 29 -0.12 5.73 -13.65
CA SER A 29 0.01 4.85 -12.49
C SER A 29 -1.24 4.05 -12.20
N HIS A 30 -1.06 2.91 -11.52
CA HIS A 30 -2.16 2.12 -11.00
C HIS A 30 -2.86 2.84 -9.83
N ILE A 31 -4.13 2.46 -9.55
CA ILE A 31 -4.98 3.19 -8.59
C ILE A 31 -4.90 2.70 -7.15
N ASP A 32 -4.32 1.54 -6.87
CA ASP A 32 -4.27 0.96 -5.52
C ASP A 32 -3.19 1.62 -4.63
N ALA A 33 -2.96 1.09 -3.42
CA ALA A 33 -2.04 1.72 -2.48
C ALA A 33 -0.59 1.73 -2.99
N ASP A 34 -0.14 0.67 -3.70
CA ASP A 34 1.21 0.62 -4.27
C ASP A 34 1.32 1.58 -5.45
N GLY A 35 0.33 1.62 -6.36
CA GLY A 35 0.30 2.57 -7.46
C GLY A 35 0.20 4.03 -7.01
N LEU A 36 -0.65 4.34 -6.03
CA LEU A 36 -0.78 5.70 -5.48
C LEU A 36 0.50 6.20 -4.82
N THR A 37 1.20 5.34 -4.08
CA THR A 37 2.49 5.69 -3.48
C THR A 37 3.60 5.76 -4.52
N SER A 38 3.59 4.88 -5.53
CA SER A 38 4.47 4.94 -6.71
C SER A 38 4.35 6.27 -7.44
N ALA A 39 3.11 6.67 -7.75
CA ALA A 39 2.83 7.97 -8.39
C ALA A 39 3.30 9.15 -7.53
N ALA A 40 3.04 9.11 -6.21
CA ALA A 40 3.44 10.18 -5.31
C ALA A 40 4.97 10.31 -5.18
N ILE A 41 5.69 9.20 -5.17
CA ILE A 41 7.16 9.17 -5.18
C ILE A 41 7.68 9.77 -6.49
N ALA A 42 7.16 9.30 -7.64
CA ALA A 42 7.56 9.79 -8.95
C ALA A 42 7.23 11.28 -9.12
N ALA A 43 6.03 11.71 -8.75
CA ALA A 43 5.59 13.11 -8.81
C ALA A 43 6.51 14.04 -8.00
N GLN A 44 6.80 13.69 -6.75
CA GLN A 44 7.71 14.49 -5.91
C GLN A 44 9.14 14.51 -6.46
N ALA A 45 9.62 13.39 -7.00
CA ALA A 45 10.95 13.33 -7.60
C ALA A 45 11.04 14.18 -8.87
N LEU A 46 10.02 14.15 -9.75
CA LEU A 46 9.94 14.98 -10.95
C LEU A 46 9.85 16.47 -10.58
N GLU A 47 8.99 16.84 -9.62
CA GLU A 47 8.87 18.22 -9.12
C GLU A 47 10.21 18.75 -8.59
N ARG A 48 10.91 17.97 -7.78
CA ARG A 48 12.24 18.33 -7.22
C ARG A 48 13.31 18.44 -8.30
N ALA A 49 13.21 17.64 -9.36
CA ALA A 49 14.08 17.73 -10.53
C ALA A 49 13.72 18.87 -11.49
N GLY A 50 12.58 19.55 -11.29
CA GLY A 50 12.10 20.62 -12.14
C GLY A 50 11.54 20.14 -13.49
N ILE A 51 11.10 18.88 -13.57
CA ILE A 51 10.54 18.27 -14.77
C ILE A 51 9.01 18.43 -14.72
N PRO A 52 8.38 19.15 -15.67
CA PRO A 52 6.94 19.30 -15.74
C PRO A 52 6.26 17.95 -16.01
N PHE A 53 5.14 17.68 -15.34
CA PHE A 53 4.40 16.45 -15.54
C PHE A 53 2.88 16.64 -15.34
N GLU A 54 2.11 15.74 -15.92
CA GLU A 54 0.71 15.50 -15.58
C GLU A 54 0.54 14.04 -15.14
N THR A 55 -0.48 13.76 -14.31
CA THR A 55 -0.71 12.42 -13.77
C THR A 55 -2.05 11.88 -14.25
N VAL A 56 -2.05 10.64 -14.74
CA VAL A 56 -3.23 9.85 -15.06
C VAL A 56 -3.23 8.55 -14.27
N PHE A 57 -4.41 8.05 -13.93
CA PHE A 57 -4.57 6.82 -13.19
C PHE A 57 -5.46 5.85 -13.94
N GLU A 58 -5.04 4.60 -14.02
CA GLU A 58 -5.80 3.53 -14.64
C GLU A 58 -5.99 2.36 -13.67
N LYS A 59 -7.18 1.80 -13.66
CA LYS A 59 -7.52 0.60 -12.87
C LYS A 59 -6.93 -0.66 -13.49
N GLN A 60 -6.86 -0.68 -14.81
CA GLN A 60 -6.19 -1.70 -15.63
C GLN A 60 -5.57 -1.00 -16.82
N LEU A 61 -4.33 -1.35 -17.13
CA LEU A 61 -3.64 -0.84 -18.31
C LEU A 61 -3.94 -1.77 -19.50
N ASP A 62 -5.17 -1.69 -20.02
CA ASP A 62 -5.59 -2.42 -21.21
C ASP A 62 -5.24 -1.67 -22.50
N GLU A 63 -5.56 -2.26 -23.65
CA GLU A 63 -5.27 -1.67 -24.99
C GLU A 63 -5.96 -0.29 -25.16
N GLU A 64 -7.17 -0.10 -24.62
CA GLU A 64 -7.90 1.18 -24.73
C GLU A 64 -7.24 2.27 -23.87
N ALA A 65 -6.79 1.94 -22.67
CA ALA A 65 -6.04 2.85 -21.81
C ALA A 65 -4.71 3.26 -22.45
N ILE A 66 -3.95 2.30 -23.00
CA ILE A 66 -2.69 2.59 -23.68
C ILE A 66 -2.93 3.45 -24.94
N ALA A 67 -3.96 3.14 -25.73
CA ALA A 67 -4.33 3.95 -26.88
C ALA A 67 -4.71 5.39 -26.49
N SER A 68 -5.40 5.57 -25.38
CA SER A 68 -5.76 6.88 -24.83
C SER A 68 -4.52 7.68 -24.40
N ILE A 69 -3.55 7.02 -23.77
CA ILE A 69 -2.25 7.60 -23.41
C ILE A 69 -1.48 8.01 -24.67
N ALA A 70 -1.41 7.13 -25.68
CA ALA A 70 -0.71 7.39 -26.93
C ALA A 70 -1.36 8.53 -27.76
N ALA A 71 -2.66 8.75 -27.59
CA ALA A 71 -3.37 9.86 -28.23
C ALA A 71 -3.07 11.23 -27.62
N THR A 72 -2.35 11.29 -26.50
CA THR A 72 -1.88 12.54 -25.90
C THR A 72 -0.68 13.10 -26.68
N ASP A 73 -0.31 14.35 -26.39
CA ASP A 73 0.85 14.99 -27.02
C ASP A 73 2.15 14.88 -26.19
N TYR A 74 2.25 13.86 -25.31
CA TYR A 74 3.42 13.58 -24.50
C TYR A 74 4.39 12.64 -25.21
N GLU A 75 5.62 13.10 -25.45
CA GLU A 75 6.70 12.30 -26.06
C GLU A 75 7.36 11.34 -25.06
N THR A 76 7.12 11.50 -23.76
CA THR A 76 7.67 10.64 -22.70
C THR A 76 6.58 10.29 -21.72
N VAL A 77 6.38 8.98 -21.49
CA VAL A 77 5.41 8.44 -20.55
C VAL A 77 6.14 7.61 -19.49
N LEU A 78 5.97 7.99 -18.24
CA LEU A 78 6.46 7.21 -17.08
C LEU A 78 5.31 6.35 -16.55
N PHE A 79 5.43 5.05 -16.68
CA PHE A 79 4.54 4.05 -16.11
C PHE A 79 5.07 3.62 -14.74
N THR A 80 4.23 3.67 -13.70
CA THR A 80 4.58 3.24 -12.34
C THR A 80 3.59 2.22 -11.83
N ASP A 81 4.10 1.13 -11.25
CA ASP A 81 3.32 0.00 -10.69
C ASP A 81 2.44 -0.72 -11.72
N PHE A 82 2.79 -0.61 -12.99
CA PHE A 82 2.26 -1.38 -14.12
C PHE A 82 3.08 -1.08 -15.40
N GLY A 83 2.74 -1.73 -16.49
CA GLY A 83 3.38 -1.52 -17.79
C GLY A 83 4.28 -2.68 -18.21
N SER A 84 4.95 -3.36 -17.29
CA SER A 84 5.79 -4.51 -17.63
C SER A 84 5.00 -5.66 -18.31
N GLY A 85 3.80 -5.94 -17.82
CA GLY A 85 2.93 -6.97 -18.38
C GLY A 85 2.31 -6.59 -19.73
N GLN A 86 2.34 -5.34 -20.11
CA GLN A 86 1.75 -4.77 -21.33
C GLN A 86 2.81 -4.30 -22.33
N LEU A 87 4.06 -4.71 -22.16
CA LEU A 87 5.18 -4.30 -23.01
C LEU A 87 4.98 -4.62 -24.50
N ASP A 88 4.25 -5.68 -24.82
CA ASP A 88 3.87 -6.02 -26.19
C ASP A 88 3.03 -4.92 -26.85
N VAL A 89 2.02 -4.42 -26.16
CA VAL A 89 1.15 -3.31 -26.65
C VAL A 89 1.88 -1.97 -26.58
N ILE A 90 2.50 -1.62 -25.44
CA ILE A 90 3.25 -0.37 -25.25
C ILE A 90 4.34 -0.23 -26.32
N GLY A 91 5.02 -1.33 -26.64
CA GLY A 91 6.09 -1.34 -27.62
C GLY A 91 5.64 -1.14 -29.05
N GLU A 92 4.37 -1.39 -29.43
CA GLU A 92 3.84 -1.02 -30.74
C GLU A 92 3.83 0.50 -30.93
N TYR A 93 3.46 1.26 -29.89
CA TYR A 93 3.49 2.71 -29.89
C TYR A 93 4.91 3.28 -29.81
N GLU A 94 5.80 2.61 -29.05
CA GLU A 94 7.24 2.96 -29.04
C GLU A 94 7.86 2.82 -30.43
N ASP A 95 7.60 1.69 -31.13
CA ASP A 95 8.10 1.45 -32.49
C ASP A 95 7.51 2.45 -33.52
N ALA A 96 6.26 2.87 -33.30
CA ALA A 96 5.62 3.89 -34.13
C ALA A 96 6.20 5.30 -33.87
N GLY A 97 6.88 5.50 -32.75
CA GLY A 97 7.44 6.78 -32.32
C GLY A 97 6.41 7.72 -31.70
N ASP A 98 5.29 7.19 -31.21
CA ASP A 98 4.24 7.98 -30.58
C ASP A 98 4.72 8.50 -29.21
N PHE A 99 5.41 7.67 -28.42
CA PHE A 99 6.06 8.09 -27.18
C PHE A 99 7.23 7.16 -26.80
N THR A 100 8.11 7.64 -25.92
CA THR A 100 9.15 6.84 -25.27
C THR A 100 8.64 6.38 -23.91
N PRO A 101 8.46 5.07 -23.67
CA PRO A 101 8.06 4.55 -22.37
C PRO A 101 9.24 4.51 -21.40
N ILE A 102 8.98 4.85 -20.15
CA ILE A 102 9.86 4.61 -19.02
C ILE A 102 9.01 3.82 -18.01
N ILE A 103 9.46 2.64 -17.59
CA ILE A 103 8.67 1.74 -16.76
C ILE A 103 9.39 1.50 -15.43
N ALA A 104 8.72 1.80 -14.32
CA ALA A 104 9.13 1.49 -12.96
C ALA A 104 8.05 0.59 -12.31
N ASP A 105 8.24 -0.72 -12.44
CA ASP A 105 7.21 -1.72 -12.13
C ASP A 105 7.84 -2.98 -11.53
N HIS A 106 7.04 -3.86 -10.95
CA HIS A 106 7.46 -5.10 -10.32
C HIS A 106 6.71 -6.34 -10.82
N HIS A 107 5.72 -6.15 -11.68
CA HIS A 107 4.93 -7.21 -12.27
C HIS A 107 5.71 -8.01 -13.32
N GLN A 108 5.24 -9.23 -13.62
CA GLN A 108 5.85 -10.11 -14.62
C GLN A 108 5.91 -9.42 -15.99
N PRO A 109 7.09 -9.20 -16.57
CA PRO A 109 7.22 -8.63 -17.89
C PRO A 109 6.62 -9.52 -18.98
N ALA A 110 6.02 -8.92 -20.01
CA ALA A 110 5.75 -9.59 -21.28
C ALA A 110 7.06 -9.94 -22.00
N ASP A 111 6.98 -10.80 -23.02
CA ASP A 111 8.16 -11.25 -23.77
C ASP A 111 8.61 -10.20 -24.80
N ARG A 112 8.97 -9.03 -24.28
CA ARG A 112 9.50 -7.90 -25.06
C ARG A 112 10.42 -7.05 -24.19
N ASP A 113 11.51 -6.58 -24.77
CA ASP A 113 12.45 -5.65 -24.14
C ASP A 113 12.13 -4.19 -24.52
N THR A 114 12.35 -3.27 -23.59
CA THR A 114 12.43 -1.82 -23.85
C THR A 114 13.63 -1.23 -23.10
N GLU A 115 14.18 -0.12 -23.60
CA GLU A 115 15.44 0.45 -23.08
C GLU A 115 15.31 0.96 -21.65
N TYR A 116 14.20 1.61 -21.33
CA TYR A 116 14.00 2.29 -20.03
C TYR A 116 13.07 1.48 -19.12
N HIS A 117 13.49 0.27 -18.79
CA HIS A 117 12.71 -0.68 -17.99
C HIS A 117 13.40 -0.99 -16.66
N LEU A 118 12.87 -0.44 -15.59
CA LEU A 118 13.28 -0.68 -14.21
C LEU A 118 12.30 -1.67 -13.56
N ASN A 119 12.69 -2.94 -13.53
CA ASN A 119 11.90 -4.02 -12.96
C ASN A 119 12.82 -5.03 -12.22
N PRO A 120 12.50 -5.40 -10.96
CA PRO A 120 13.31 -6.29 -10.13
C PRO A 120 13.52 -7.67 -10.75
N LEU A 121 12.52 -8.21 -11.46
CA LEU A 121 12.61 -9.54 -12.08
C LEU A 121 13.71 -9.62 -13.12
N LEU A 122 14.10 -8.51 -13.76
CA LEU A 122 15.18 -8.46 -14.74
C LEU A 122 16.58 -8.67 -14.15
N VAL A 123 16.70 -8.57 -12.82
CA VAL A 123 17.94 -8.78 -12.09
C VAL A 123 17.83 -9.90 -11.05
N GLY A 124 16.74 -10.70 -11.11
CA GLY A 124 16.54 -11.87 -10.26
C GLY A 124 16.00 -11.57 -8.85
N ILE A 125 15.52 -10.35 -8.60
CA ILE A 125 14.80 -9.96 -7.39
C ILE A 125 13.32 -10.28 -7.58
N ASN A 126 12.67 -10.88 -6.56
CA ASN A 126 11.27 -11.26 -6.64
C ASN A 126 10.34 -10.04 -6.49
N GLY A 127 9.62 -9.70 -7.59
CA GLY A 127 8.68 -8.58 -7.60
C GLY A 127 7.48 -8.75 -6.64
N ALA A 128 7.05 -10.00 -6.38
CA ALA A 128 5.89 -10.24 -5.53
C ALA A 128 6.17 -10.20 -4.02
N SER A 129 7.46 -10.16 -3.58
CA SER A 129 7.83 -10.27 -2.16
C SER A 129 9.05 -9.47 -1.72
N GLU A 130 9.89 -9.00 -2.66
CA GLU A 130 11.18 -8.37 -2.32
C GLU A 130 11.28 -6.91 -2.77
N LEU A 131 10.48 -6.49 -3.79
CA LEU A 131 10.42 -5.08 -4.22
C LEU A 131 9.06 -4.81 -4.86
N SER A 132 8.31 -3.84 -4.32
CA SER A 132 7.03 -3.36 -4.84
C SER A 132 7.19 -2.31 -5.95
N GLY A 133 6.09 -1.92 -6.61
CA GLY A 133 6.07 -0.81 -7.57
C GLY A 133 6.52 0.51 -6.95
N ALA A 134 6.10 0.80 -5.71
CA ALA A 134 6.58 1.96 -4.96
C ALA A 134 8.08 1.86 -4.63
N GLY A 135 8.56 0.65 -4.37
CA GLY A 135 9.99 0.39 -4.20
C GLY A 135 10.77 0.66 -5.49
N ALA A 136 10.29 0.20 -6.65
CA ALA A 136 10.89 0.48 -7.95
C ALA A 136 10.88 1.99 -8.26
N SER A 137 9.76 2.66 -8.00
CA SER A 137 9.62 4.12 -8.14
C SER A 137 10.57 4.88 -7.21
N TYR A 138 10.80 4.37 -6.00
CA TYR A 138 11.77 4.93 -5.06
C TYR A 138 13.22 4.81 -5.57
N VAL A 139 13.61 3.65 -6.11
CA VAL A 139 14.93 3.46 -6.71
C VAL A 139 15.15 4.43 -7.87
N LEU A 140 14.13 4.64 -8.72
CA LEU A 140 14.15 5.66 -9.77
C LEU A 140 14.30 7.08 -9.22
N ALA A 141 13.53 7.43 -8.17
CA ALA A 141 13.60 8.74 -7.52
C ALA A 141 14.99 9.05 -6.94
N ARG A 142 15.66 8.03 -6.37
CA ARG A 142 17.04 8.14 -5.87
C ARG A 142 18.03 8.39 -7.01
N ALA A 143 17.89 7.67 -8.12
CA ALA A 143 18.70 7.87 -9.31
C ALA A 143 18.50 9.27 -9.91
N LEU A 144 17.23 9.75 -9.98
CA LEU A 144 16.89 11.06 -10.52
C LEU A 144 17.54 12.20 -9.71
N ALA A 145 17.55 12.09 -8.37
CA ALA A 145 18.24 13.06 -7.53
C ALA A 145 19.75 13.11 -7.83
N ASN A 146 20.39 11.96 -8.07
CA ASN A 146 21.81 11.90 -8.40
C ASN A 146 22.13 12.56 -9.75
N VAL A 147 21.29 12.38 -10.77
CA VAL A 147 21.46 12.99 -12.10
C VAL A 147 21.24 14.50 -12.03
N SER A 148 20.17 14.96 -11.41
CA SER A 148 19.80 16.37 -11.32
C SER A 148 20.85 17.21 -10.59
N HIS A 149 21.48 16.70 -9.54
CA HIS A 149 22.56 17.38 -8.82
C HIS A 149 23.90 17.38 -9.57
N SER A 150 24.08 16.49 -10.53
CA SER A 150 25.28 16.41 -11.36
C SER A 150 25.27 17.33 -12.57
N SER A 151 24.14 17.99 -12.88
CA SER A 151 23.99 18.86 -14.04
C SER A 151 24.61 20.25 -13.77
N PRO A 152 25.41 20.82 -14.69
CA PRO A 152 26.10 22.10 -14.48
C PRO A 152 25.17 23.32 -14.24
N ALA A 153 23.88 23.21 -14.57
CA ALA A 153 22.89 24.27 -14.36
C ALA A 153 22.53 24.48 -12.89
N ALA A 154 22.72 23.46 -12.02
CA ALA A 154 22.42 23.54 -10.59
C ALA A 154 23.54 24.19 -9.75
N ALA A 155 24.68 24.54 -10.37
CA ALA A 155 25.87 25.05 -9.67
C ALA A 155 25.86 26.57 -9.38
N THR A 156 24.74 27.29 -9.60
CA THR A 156 24.72 28.77 -9.50
C THR A 156 24.23 29.35 -8.18
N ASP A 157 23.94 28.51 -7.14
CA ASP A 157 23.67 29.06 -5.81
C ASP A 157 24.35 28.19 -4.72
N GLY A 158 25.66 28.41 -4.60
CA GLY A 158 26.54 27.73 -3.65
C GLY A 158 26.38 28.25 -2.22
N GLY A 159 25.35 27.84 -1.54
CA GLY A 159 25.18 28.01 -0.10
C GLY A 159 25.05 26.66 0.60
N THR A 160 26.16 25.97 0.90
CA THR A 160 26.15 24.83 1.83
C THR A 160 25.79 25.29 3.24
N VAL A 161 24.51 25.42 3.53
CA VAL A 161 24.03 25.46 4.90
C VAL A 161 23.75 23.99 5.26
N ALA A 162 24.52 23.44 6.20
CA ALA A 162 24.18 22.17 6.83
C ALA A 162 22.84 22.35 7.56
N GLY A 163 21.75 22.00 6.87
CA GLY A 163 20.40 21.97 7.41
C GLY A 163 20.21 20.72 8.31
N PRO A 164 19.14 20.66 9.09
CA PRO A 164 18.80 19.47 9.86
C PRO A 164 18.66 18.25 8.93
N ALA A 165 18.85 17.04 9.48
CA ALA A 165 18.89 15.77 8.72
C ALA A 165 17.74 15.61 7.70
N GLY A 166 16.54 16.12 8.00
CA GLY A 166 15.40 16.11 7.11
C GLY A 166 15.57 16.91 5.81
N THR A 167 16.35 18.00 5.82
CA THR A 167 16.61 18.82 4.61
C THR A 167 17.53 18.08 3.63
N THR A 168 18.51 17.32 4.14
CA THR A 168 19.41 16.51 3.31
C THR A 168 18.66 15.30 2.70
N ALA A 169 17.79 14.67 3.48
CA ALA A 169 16.98 13.54 3.01
C ALA A 169 16.05 13.92 1.86
N ARG A 170 15.47 15.12 1.90
CA ARG A 170 14.65 15.65 0.78
C ARG A 170 15.45 15.98 -0.46
N ALA A 171 16.67 16.47 -0.31
CA ALA A 171 17.53 16.81 -1.45
C ALA A 171 17.92 15.57 -2.26
N ASP A 172 18.06 14.43 -1.62
CA ASP A 172 18.43 13.15 -2.25
C ASP A 172 17.28 12.14 -2.33
N ASN A 173 16.04 12.55 -2.07
CA ASN A 173 14.80 11.77 -2.11
C ASN A 173 14.73 10.61 -1.09
N ARG A 174 15.59 10.54 -0.06
CA ARG A 174 15.51 9.49 0.97
C ARG A 174 14.27 9.56 1.84
N ASP A 175 13.67 10.73 1.97
CA ASP A 175 12.41 10.92 2.68
C ASP A 175 11.25 10.16 2.03
N LEU A 176 11.31 9.89 0.74
CA LEU A 176 10.29 9.14 -0.01
C LEU A 176 10.29 7.64 0.34
N ALA A 177 11.30 7.13 1.05
CA ALA A 177 11.32 5.75 1.55
C ALA A 177 10.09 5.42 2.41
N ALA A 178 9.53 6.40 3.13
CA ALA A 178 8.32 6.22 3.92
C ALA A 178 7.13 5.80 3.05
N LEU A 179 6.92 6.45 1.89
CA LEU A 179 5.87 6.08 0.94
C LEU A 179 6.15 4.73 0.27
N ALA A 180 7.41 4.42 -0.07
CA ALA A 180 7.78 3.13 -0.63
C ALA A 180 7.43 1.97 0.30
N VAL A 181 7.63 2.14 1.61
CA VAL A 181 7.26 1.15 2.62
C VAL A 181 5.72 1.04 2.75
N VAL A 182 4.98 2.13 2.65
CA VAL A 182 3.51 2.09 2.64
C VAL A 182 2.99 1.30 1.42
N GLY A 183 3.57 1.52 0.23
CA GLY A 183 3.24 0.77 -0.98
C GLY A 183 3.52 -0.72 -0.82
N ALA A 184 4.73 -1.10 -0.41
CA ALA A 184 5.11 -2.50 -0.20
C ALA A 184 4.23 -3.23 0.83
N VAL A 185 3.81 -2.54 1.92
CA VAL A 185 2.83 -3.07 2.87
C VAL A 185 1.45 -3.18 2.25
N GLY A 186 1.05 -2.22 1.42
CA GLY A 186 -0.22 -2.21 0.69
C GLY A 186 -0.33 -3.32 -0.35
N ASP A 187 0.78 -3.71 -0.97
CA ASP A 187 0.94 -4.83 -1.89
C ASP A 187 1.17 -6.18 -1.18
N MET A 188 0.86 -6.26 0.11
CA MET A 188 0.93 -7.48 0.92
C MET A 188 2.34 -8.10 1.04
N GLN A 189 3.42 -7.40 0.69
CA GLN A 189 4.80 -7.94 0.73
C GLN A 189 5.33 -8.16 2.15
N ALA A 190 4.63 -7.62 3.18
CA ALA A 190 4.90 -7.88 4.58
C ALA A 190 4.06 -9.05 5.17
N ALA A 191 3.39 -9.86 4.35
CA ALA A 191 2.49 -10.93 4.82
C ALA A 191 3.18 -12.01 5.67
N GLY A 192 4.50 -12.16 5.57
CA GLY A 192 5.34 -13.01 6.44
C GLY A 192 5.69 -12.40 7.81
N GLY A 193 5.15 -11.22 8.14
CA GLY A 193 5.42 -10.49 9.38
C GLY A 193 6.51 -9.43 9.27
N GLU A 194 7.25 -9.37 8.15
CA GLU A 194 8.25 -8.32 7.85
C GLU A 194 8.53 -8.22 6.35
N LEU A 195 9.03 -7.07 5.93
CA LEU A 195 9.51 -6.82 4.57
C LEU A 195 10.92 -7.41 4.39
N HIS A 196 11.18 -7.97 3.22
CA HIS A 196 12.42 -8.68 2.90
C HIS A 196 13.12 -8.12 1.65
N GLY A 197 14.36 -8.56 1.41
CA GLY A 197 15.11 -8.29 0.19
C GLY A 197 15.36 -6.81 -0.03
N ALA A 198 15.03 -6.32 -1.22
CA ALA A 198 15.23 -4.91 -1.58
C ALA A 198 14.33 -3.95 -0.77
N ASN A 199 13.13 -4.39 -0.37
CA ASN A 199 12.28 -3.60 0.53
C ASN A 199 12.95 -3.37 1.89
N GLU A 200 13.66 -4.36 2.45
CA GLU A 200 14.39 -4.21 3.71
C GLU A 200 15.49 -3.15 3.59
N ALA A 201 16.18 -3.09 2.45
CA ALA A 201 17.20 -2.08 2.19
C ALA A 201 16.58 -0.66 2.12
N ILE A 202 15.39 -0.53 1.53
CA ILE A 202 14.63 0.74 1.50
C ILE A 202 14.19 1.13 2.92
N VAL A 203 13.72 0.18 3.73
CA VAL A 203 13.39 0.41 5.15
C VAL A 203 14.61 0.94 5.90
N ALA A 204 15.78 0.31 5.73
CA ALA A 204 17.01 0.74 6.39
C ALA A 204 17.40 2.16 5.99
N GLU A 205 17.29 2.52 4.70
CA GLU A 205 17.56 3.87 4.22
C GLU A 205 16.58 4.91 4.79
N GLY A 206 15.30 4.55 4.92
CA GLY A 206 14.28 5.40 5.56
C GLY A 206 14.50 5.61 7.06
N VAL A 207 15.00 4.59 7.77
CA VAL A 207 15.40 4.69 9.19
C VAL A 207 16.61 5.60 9.31
N ASP A 208 17.62 5.42 8.47
CA ASP A 208 18.82 6.28 8.47
C ASP A 208 18.49 7.75 8.10
N ALA A 209 17.48 7.95 7.27
CA ALA A 209 16.95 9.27 6.93
C ALA A 209 16.08 9.89 8.05
N GLY A 210 15.69 9.10 9.06
CA GLY A 210 14.86 9.54 10.18
C GLY A 210 13.37 9.67 9.86
N VAL A 211 12.92 9.14 8.71
CA VAL A 211 11.50 9.19 8.28
C VAL A 211 10.71 7.95 8.66
N LEU A 212 11.41 6.88 9.03
CA LEU A 212 10.84 5.61 9.49
C LEU A 212 11.39 5.19 10.84
N GLU A 213 10.55 4.57 11.65
CA GLU A 213 10.92 3.78 12.82
C GLU A 213 10.40 2.35 12.63
N THR A 214 11.20 1.37 13.04
CA THR A 214 10.82 -0.04 12.98
C THR A 214 11.02 -0.74 14.30
N GLY A 215 10.23 -1.76 14.58
CA GLY A 215 10.35 -2.56 15.79
C GLY A 215 9.34 -3.69 15.83
N LYS A 216 9.60 -4.70 16.66
CA LYS A 216 8.63 -5.76 16.89
C LYS A 216 7.45 -5.22 17.70
N ASP A 217 6.25 -5.46 17.19
CA ASP A 217 4.99 -5.00 17.79
C ASP A 217 3.87 -6.02 17.52
N LEU A 218 2.69 -5.82 18.10
CA LEU A 218 1.53 -6.61 17.71
C LEU A 218 1.19 -6.40 16.23
N ALA A 219 1.00 -7.50 15.52
CA ALA A 219 0.57 -7.51 14.12
C ALA A 219 -0.95 -7.35 14.02
N LEU A 220 -1.48 -6.27 14.60
CA LEU A 220 -2.91 -5.94 14.60
C LEU A 220 -3.16 -4.62 13.88
N TYR A 221 -4.20 -4.60 13.06
CA TYR A 221 -4.65 -3.40 12.37
C TYR A 221 -5.43 -2.45 13.29
N GLY A 222 -5.09 -1.16 13.26
CA GLY A 222 -5.79 -0.13 14.03
C GLY A 222 -5.08 0.28 15.32
N LYS A 223 -3.79 0.03 15.43
CA LYS A 223 -2.96 0.39 16.59
C LYS A 223 -2.95 1.88 16.86
N GLN A 224 -3.00 2.69 15.82
CA GLN A 224 -3.03 4.15 15.92
C GLN A 224 -4.45 4.67 16.18
N THR A 225 -5.45 4.08 15.56
CA THR A 225 -6.78 4.70 15.46
C THR A 225 -7.85 4.05 16.31
N ARG A 226 -7.72 2.76 16.68
CA ARG A 226 -8.77 2.04 17.43
C ARG A 226 -8.55 2.09 18.93
N PRO A 227 -9.62 2.30 19.75
CA PRO A 227 -9.58 2.02 21.18
C PRO A 227 -9.22 0.55 21.45
N LEU A 228 -8.47 0.27 22.53
CA LEU A 228 -7.97 -1.08 22.87
C LEU A 228 -9.02 -2.19 22.79
N PRO A 229 -10.26 -2.04 23.32
CA PRO A 229 -11.26 -3.09 23.18
C PRO A 229 -11.61 -3.43 21.73
N LYS A 230 -11.73 -2.40 20.88
CA LYS A 230 -12.01 -2.59 19.45
C LYS A 230 -10.81 -3.13 18.67
N LEU A 231 -9.59 -2.75 19.06
CA LEU A 231 -8.38 -3.34 18.50
C LEU A 231 -8.35 -4.86 18.70
N LEU A 232 -8.66 -5.32 19.91
CA LEU A 232 -8.63 -6.75 20.26
C LEU A 232 -9.86 -7.52 19.72
N GLU A 233 -11.05 -6.92 19.77
CA GLU A 233 -12.26 -7.51 19.22
C GLU A 233 -12.11 -7.82 17.72
N TYR A 234 -11.49 -6.89 16.97
CA TYR A 234 -11.26 -7.03 15.53
C TYR A 234 -9.94 -7.72 15.15
N ALA A 235 -9.26 -8.34 16.10
CA ALA A 235 -8.09 -9.20 15.85
C ALA A 235 -8.57 -10.52 15.22
N THR A 236 -8.72 -10.56 13.90
CA THR A 236 -9.27 -11.69 13.15
C THR A 236 -8.20 -12.55 12.50
N ASP A 237 -7.05 -12.00 12.16
CA ASP A 237 -5.94 -12.69 11.52
C ASP A 237 -5.41 -13.82 12.42
N VAL A 238 -5.33 -13.53 13.70
CA VAL A 238 -5.14 -14.54 14.75
C VAL A 238 -6.35 -14.55 15.68
N HIS A 239 -7.28 -15.46 15.41
CA HIS A 239 -8.47 -15.59 16.26
C HIS A 239 -8.12 -16.11 17.66
N ILE A 240 -8.37 -15.29 18.67
CA ILE A 240 -8.15 -15.64 20.09
C ILE A 240 -9.51 -15.90 20.74
N PRO A 241 -9.84 -17.17 21.09
CA PRO A 241 -11.13 -17.51 21.68
C PRO A 241 -11.43 -16.71 22.96
N GLY A 242 -12.62 -16.10 22.99
CA GLY A 242 -13.07 -15.26 24.10
C GLY A 242 -12.43 -13.87 24.15
N VAL A 243 -11.83 -13.42 23.03
CA VAL A 243 -11.33 -12.06 22.80
C VAL A 243 -11.73 -11.58 21.42
N SER A 244 -11.34 -12.30 20.35
CA SER A 244 -11.66 -11.96 18.98
C SER A 244 -13.15 -12.19 18.71
N ASN A 245 -13.80 -11.23 18.05
CA ASN A 245 -15.24 -11.22 17.77
C ASN A 245 -16.13 -11.30 19.03
N ASP A 246 -15.59 -10.94 20.21
CA ASP A 246 -16.31 -10.92 21.49
C ASP A 246 -16.04 -9.60 22.23
N THR A 247 -16.92 -8.61 22.06
CA THR A 247 -16.82 -7.30 22.72
C THR A 247 -16.68 -7.44 24.23
N ASN A 248 -17.50 -8.29 24.87
CA ASN A 248 -17.46 -8.48 26.31
C ASN A 248 -16.21 -9.26 26.75
N GLY A 249 -15.74 -10.17 25.90
CA GLY A 249 -14.51 -10.92 26.12
C GLY A 249 -13.27 -10.02 26.07
N ALA A 250 -13.19 -9.15 25.06
CA ALA A 250 -12.11 -8.17 24.97
C ALA A 250 -12.10 -7.22 26.17
N LEU A 251 -13.27 -6.73 26.61
CA LEU A 251 -13.39 -5.90 27.80
C LEU A 251 -12.94 -6.64 29.07
N ARG A 252 -13.43 -7.86 29.32
CA ARG A 252 -13.01 -8.69 30.48
C ARG A 252 -11.52 -9.00 30.48
N PHE A 253 -10.96 -9.24 29.30
CA PHE A 253 -9.50 -9.45 29.16
C PHE A 253 -8.72 -8.23 29.61
N LEU A 254 -9.09 -7.03 29.12
CA LEU A 254 -8.42 -5.77 29.45
C LEU A 254 -8.63 -5.38 30.93
N ASP A 255 -9.84 -5.52 31.46
CA ASP A 255 -10.15 -5.25 32.88
C ASP A 255 -9.40 -6.20 33.84
N GLY A 256 -8.98 -7.35 33.35
CA GLY A 256 -8.15 -8.31 34.11
C GLY A 256 -6.65 -7.95 34.17
N LEU A 257 -6.20 -6.92 33.46
CA LEU A 257 -4.83 -6.41 33.49
C LEU A 257 -4.70 -5.32 34.57
N ASP A 258 -3.61 -5.37 35.33
CA ASP A 258 -3.29 -4.32 36.32
C ASP A 258 -2.63 -3.12 35.61
N LEU A 259 -3.40 -2.46 34.73
CA LEU A 259 -2.97 -1.32 33.93
C LEU A 259 -4.05 -0.24 33.85
N GLU A 260 -3.63 1.03 33.84
CA GLU A 260 -4.53 2.16 33.60
C GLU A 260 -4.80 2.32 32.10
N LEU A 261 -5.74 1.52 31.59
CA LEU A 261 -6.07 1.48 30.15
C LEU A 261 -7.13 2.50 29.72
N LYS A 262 -7.60 3.35 30.66
CA LYS A 262 -8.53 4.46 30.40
C LYS A 262 -7.89 5.78 30.81
N ARG A 263 -8.22 6.84 30.07
CA ARG A 263 -7.89 8.22 30.40
C ARG A 263 -9.16 9.06 30.24
N ASP A 264 -9.52 9.85 31.24
CA ASP A 264 -10.74 10.69 31.26
C ASP A 264 -12.04 9.89 30.95
N GLY A 265 -12.09 8.60 31.33
CA GLY A 265 -13.22 7.71 31.09
C GLY A 265 -13.19 7.00 29.72
N GLU A 266 -12.33 7.42 28.79
CA GLU A 266 -12.20 6.84 27.45
C GLU A 266 -11.08 5.79 27.40
N TRP A 267 -11.27 4.74 26.60
CA TRP A 267 -10.25 3.75 26.35
C TRP A 267 -9.08 4.32 25.56
N ARG A 268 -7.86 4.08 26.03
CA ARG A 268 -6.62 4.41 25.33
C ARG A 268 -6.48 3.52 24.07
N ARG A 269 -5.74 4.03 23.11
CA ARG A 269 -5.32 3.28 21.92
C ARG A 269 -3.99 2.57 22.21
N TRP A 270 -3.61 1.64 21.38
CA TRP A 270 -2.31 0.99 21.47
C TRP A 270 -1.15 2.00 21.39
N ALA A 271 -1.28 2.99 20.51
CA ALA A 271 -0.29 4.06 20.35
C ALA A 271 -0.11 4.93 21.61
N ASP A 272 -1.09 4.98 22.50
CA ASP A 272 -1.03 5.76 23.73
C ASP A 272 -0.32 5.03 24.89
N LEU A 273 0.02 3.75 24.71
CA LEU A 273 0.68 2.91 25.73
C LEU A 273 2.19 3.10 25.74
N SER A 274 2.80 3.05 26.92
CA SER A 274 4.26 2.94 27.05
C SER A 274 4.76 1.57 26.58
N GLY A 275 6.07 1.43 26.35
CA GLY A 275 6.67 0.14 25.96
C GLY A 275 6.43 -0.97 26.99
N GLU A 276 6.47 -0.66 28.28
CA GLU A 276 6.20 -1.62 29.35
C GLU A 276 4.72 -2.06 29.38
N GLU A 277 3.80 -1.12 29.19
CA GLU A 277 2.36 -1.41 29.09
C GLU A 277 2.05 -2.27 27.88
N LYS A 278 2.62 -1.94 26.69
CA LYS A 278 2.52 -2.73 25.47
C LYS A 278 3.01 -4.17 25.68
N GLN A 279 4.17 -4.32 26.29
CA GLN A 279 4.73 -5.64 26.60
C GLN A 279 3.82 -6.45 27.56
N THR A 280 3.21 -5.79 28.55
CA THR A 280 2.29 -6.42 29.49
C THR A 280 1.03 -6.93 28.76
N VAL A 281 0.40 -6.10 27.94
CA VAL A 281 -0.79 -6.49 27.15
C VAL A 281 -0.46 -7.60 26.16
N ALA A 282 0.63 -7.45 25.38
CA ALA A 282 1.06 -8.45 24.39
C ALA A 282 1.35 -9.81 25.06
N SER A 283 2.09 -9.80 26.18
CA SER A 283 2.39 -11.03 26.93
C SER A 283 1.14 -11.70 27.50
N ALA A 284 0.16 -10.92 27.96
CA ALA A 284 -1.11 -11.45 28.42
C ALA A 284 -1.93 -12.04 27.27
N LEU A 285 -1.92 -11.38 26.10
CA LEU A 285 -2.62 -11.84 24.90
C LEU A 285 -2.04 -13.18 24.40
N VAL A 286 -0.72 -13.29 24.32
CA VAL A 286 -0.03 -14.54 23.97
C VAL A 286 -0.38 -15.66 24.96
N ARG A 287 -0.32 -15.40 26.29
CA ARG A 287 -0.73 -16.38 27.31
C ARG A 287 -2.19 -16.81 27.14
N LYS A 288 -3.08 -15.86 26.80
CA LYS A 288 -4.50 -16.16 26.55
C LYS A 288 -4.64 -17.05 25.32
N ALA A 289 -3.95 -16.76 24.22
CA ALA A 289 -3.96 -17.56 23.00
C ALA A 289 -3.47 -18.99 23.26
N VAL A 290 -2.32 -19.16 23.94
CA VAL A 290 -1.77 -20.46 24.34
C VAL A 290 -2.77 -21.25 25.19
N SER A 291 -3.32 -20.64 26.26
CA SER A 291 -4.28 -21.29 27.15
C SER A 291 -5.62 -21.63 26.49
N SER A 292 -5.95 -20.97 25.40
CA SER A 292 -7.15 -21.22 24.59
C SER A 292 -6.92 -22.23 23.47
N GLY A 293 -5.70 -22.80 23.34
CA GLY A 293 -5.38 -23.84 22.36
C GLY A 293 -5.12 -23.31 20.94
N VAL A 294 -4.79 -22.03 20.78
CA VAL A 294 -4.39 -21.48 19.48
C VAL A 294 -3.06 -22.14 19.05
N PRO A 295 -2.94 -22.63 17.81
CA PRO A 295 -1.71 -23.26 17.32
C PRO A 295 -0.50 -22.30 17.40
N ALA A 296 0.69 -22.84 17.75
CA ALA A 296 1.92 -22.05 17.90
C ALA A 296 2.24 -21.22 16.66
N ALA A 297 2.12 -21.77 15.46
CA ALA A 297 2.34 -21.04 14.21
C ALA A 297 1.43 -19.81 14.05
N LYS A 298 0.19 -19.88 14.57
CA LYS A 298 -0.73 -18.72 14.58
C LYS A 298 -0.40 -17.73 15.68
N ILE A 299 0.18 -18.19 16.79
CA ILE A 299 0.64 -17.29 17.85
C ILE A 299 1.85 -16.50 17.42
N ASP A 300 2.74 -17.09 16.63
CA ASP A 300 3.90 -16.40 16.05
C ASP A 300 3.46 -15.25 15.13
N GLU A 301 2.33 -15.38 14.44
CA GLU A 301 1.73 -14.32 13.61
C GLU A 301 1.18 -13.12 14.41
N LEU A 302 1.02 -13.24 15.75
CA LEU A 302 0.60 -12.09 16.60
C LEU A 302 1.66 -11.01 16.74
N VAL A 303 2.91 -11.30 16.40
CA VAL A 303 4.02 -10.36 16.51
C VAL A 303 4.71 -10.24 15.16
N GLY A 304 4.74 -9.03 14.65
CA GLY A 304 5.40 -8.71 13.39
C GLY A 304 6.28 -7.47 13.51
N THR A 305 6.81 -7.00 12.40
CA THR A 305 7.52 -5.74 12.33
C THR A 305 6.52 -4.61 12.05
N ALA A 306 6.50 -3.61 12.90
CA ALA A 306 5.77 -2.37 12.67
C ALA A 306 6.65 -1.40 11.88
N TYR A 307 6.06 -0.73 10.91
CA TYR A 307 6.66 0.34 10.11
C TYR A 307 5.93 1.64 10.45
N VAL A 308 6.62 2.53 11.15
CA VAL A 308 6.05 3.77 11.70
C VAL A 308 6.64 4.95 10.97
N LEU A 309 5.79 5.79 10.37
CA LEU A 309 6.18 7.02 9.70
C LEU A 309 6.43 8.09 10.77
N SER A 310 7.70 8.46 10.97
CA SER A 310 8.15 9.29 12.10
C SER A 310 7.59 10.72 12.04
N GLU A 311 7.38 11.26 10.84
CA GLU A 311 6.90 12.62 10.62
C GLU A 311 5.38 12.75 10.83
N GLU A 312 4.63 11.63 10.82
CA GLU A 312 3.17 11.65 10.97
C GLU A 312 2.75 11.69 12.46
N PRO A 313 1.67 12.42 12.79
CA PRO A 313 1.23 12.57 14.18
C PRO A 313 0.78 11.22 14.80
N VAL A 314 1.15 11.01 16.07
CA VAL A 314 0.69 9.86 16.85
C VAL A 314 -0.84 9.85 16.93
N GLY A 315 -1.42 8.67 16.73
CA GLY A 315 -2.87 8.48 16.78
C GLY A 315 -3.60 8.81 15.48
N THR A 316 -2.85 9.00 14.39
CA THR A 316 -3.41 9.10 13.03
C THR A 316 -3.09 7.83 12.24
N GLU A 317 -3.98 7.47 11.33
CA GLU A 317 -3.81 6.34 10.42
C GLU A 317 -2.56 6.44 9.54
N LEU A 318 -2.08 7.66 9.28
CA LEU A 318 -0.91 7.90 8.44
C LEU A 318 0.40 7.48 9.11
N ARG A 319 0.41 7.34 10.45
CA ARG A 319 1.62 6.99 11.18
C ARG A 319 1.99 5.51 11.10
N ASP A 320 1.05 4.61 10.81
CA ASP A 320 1.29 3.17 10.66
C ASP A 320 1.12 2.78 9.19
N ALA A 321 2.13 2.16 8.57
CA ALA A 321 2.11 1.84 7.14
C ALA A 321 0.92 0.95 6.74
N SER A 322 0.47 0.04 7.62
CA SER A 322 -0.70 -0.82 7.37
C SER A 322 -2.02 -0.04 7.43
N GLU A 323 -2.16 0.91 8.38
CA GLU A 323 -3.35 1.76 8.43
C GLU A 323 -3.37 2.76 7.27
N PHE A 324 -2.22 3.29 6.88
CA PHE A 324 -2.10 4.21 5.76
C PHE A 324 -2.42 3.51 4.43
N SER A 325 -1.81 2.36 4.15
CA SER A 325 -2.10 1.61 2.92
C SER A 325 -3.57 1.21 2.81
N THR A 326 -4.20 0.84 3.93
CA THR A 326 -5.65 0.55 3.98
C THR A 326 -6.49 1.80 3.64
N LEU A 327 -6.09 2.98 4.11
CA LEU A 327 -6.76 4.23 3.76
C LEU A 327 -6.68 4.50 2.25
N LEU A 328 -5.50 4.30 1.64
CA LEU A 328 -5.28 4.46 0.20
C LEU A 328 -6.09 3.45 -0.60
N ASN A 329 -6.07 2.17 -0.22
CA ASN A 329 -6.88 1.14 -0.88
C ASN A 329 -8.38 1.45 -0.82
N ALA A 330 -8.87 2.11 0.23
CA ALA A 330 -10.24 2.57 0.27
C ALA A 330 -10.52 3.65 -0.79
N THR A 331 -9.60 4.57 -1.07
CA THR A 331 -9.78 5.55 -2.15
C THR A 331 -9.81 4.87 -3.53
N ALA A 332 -8.97 3.88 -3.75
CA ALA A 332 -8.92 3.07 -4.98
C ALA A 332 -10.25 2.35 -5.26
N ARG A 333 -10.85 1.72 -4.23
CA ARG A 333 -12.14 1.01 -4.36
C ARG A 333 -13.29 1.91 -4.77
N TYR A 334 -13.17 3.21 -4.61
CA TYR A 334 -14.15 4.22 -5.01
C TYR A 334 -13.67 5.06 -6.20
N GLU A 335 -12.61 4.62 -6.89
CA GLU A 335 -12.05 5.28 -8.08
C GLU A 335 -11.69 6.76 -7.82
N ARG A 336 -11.16 7.03 -6.63
CA ARG A 336 -10.74 8.36 -6.18
C ARG A 336 -9.23 8.40 -5.95
N ALA A 337 -8.49 8.00 -6.99
CA ALA A 337 -7.02 8.08 -7.01
C ALA A 337 -6.52 9.51 -6.76
N ASP A 338 -7.27 10.53 -7.21
CA ASP A 338 -7.00 11.94 -6.94
C ASP A 338 -6.92 12.25 -5.44
N VAL A 339 -7.82 11.63 -4.66
CA VAL A 339 -7.85 11.78 -3.19
C VAL A 339 -6.65 11.06 -2.56
N GLY A 340 -6.39 9.82 -2.97
CA GLY A 340 -5.26 9.03 -2.46
C GLY A 340 -3.92 9.70 -2.74
N LEU A 341 -3.68 10.14 -3.98
CA LEU A 341 -2.49 10.90 -4.35
C LEU A 341 -2.36 12.18 -3.53
N GLY A 342 -3.46 12.94 -3.37
CA GLY A 342 -3.45 14.15 -2.55
C GLY A 342 -3.02 13.90 -1.10
N VAL A 343 -3.43 12.77 -0.50
CA VAL A 343 -2.98 12.37 0.86
C VAL A 343 -1.47 12.09 0.85
N CYS A 344 -0.97 11.32 -0.12
CA CYS A 344 0.46 11.00 -0.25
C CYS A 344 1.32 12.25 -0.48
N LEU A 345 0.79 13.26 -1.18
CA LEU A 345 1.45 14.55 -1.41
C LEU A 345 1.29 15.56 -0.25
N GLY A 346 0.74 15.13 0.89
CA GLY A 346 0.68 15.96 2.09
C GLY A 346 -0.57 16.83 2.26
N ASN A 347 -1.61 16.67 1.45
CA ASN A 347 -2.88 17.37 1.66
C ASN A 347 -3.64 16.76 2.84
N ARG A 348 -3.42 17.33 4.03
CA ARG A 348 -3.99 16.86 5.30
C ARG A 348 -5.40 17.37 5.57
N ASP A 349 -5.81 18.46 4.94
CA ASP A 349 -7.14 19.07 5.18
C ASP A 349 -8.21 18.45 4.29
N GLY A 350 -8.16 18.70 2.97
CA GLY A 350 -9.22 18.27 2.04
C GLY A 350 -9.13 16.79 1.66
N ALA A 351 -7.98 16.32 1.18
CA ALA A 351 -7.81 14.95 0.69
C ALA A 351 -7.90 13.93 1.82
N LEU A 352 -7.22 14.16 2.95
CA LEU A 352 -7.25 13.25 4.09
C LEU A 352 -8.66 13.09 4.68
N GLU A 353 -9.40 14.20 4.84
CA GLU A 353 -10.77 14.11 5.33
C GLU A 353 -11.67 13.34 4.37
N ARG A 354 -11.50 13.55 3.05
CA ARG A 354 -12.24 12.80 2.04
C ARG A 354 -11.87 11.32 2.03
N ALA A 355 -10.58 10.97 2.17
CA ALA A 355 -10.12 9.59 2.28
C ALA A 355 -10.71 8.87 3.50
N ARG A 356 -10.79 9.55 4.65
CA ARG A 356 -11.46 9.04 5.87
C ARG A 356 -12.94 8.76 5.64
N GLN A 357 -13.64 9.64 4.94
CA GLN A 357 -15.04 9.42 4.58
C GLN A 357 -15.21 8.19 3.69
N LEU A 358 -14.35 8.03 2.67
CA LEU A 358 -14.34 6.86 1.79
C LEU A 358 -14.03 5.56 2.55
N LEU A 359 -13.07 5.59 3.47
CA LEU A 359 -12.77 4.44 4.33
C LEU A 359 -13.94 4.08 5.24
N ALA A 360 -14.62 5.08 5.83
CA ALA A 360 -15.81 4.84 6.65
C ALA A 360 -16.97 4.28 5.83
N GLU A 361 -17.16 4.78 4.61
CA GLU A 361 -18.14 4.26 3.65
C GLU A 361 -17.81 2.83 3.23
N HIS A 362 -16.54 2.56 2.90
CA HIS A 362 -16.06 1.22 2.57
C HIS A 362 -16.38 0.21 3.67
N ARG A 363 -16.06 0.54 4.91
CA ARG A 363 -16.35 -0.33 6.08
C ARG A 363 -17.85 -0.60 6.25
N ARG A 364 -18.69 0.42 6.05
CA ARG A 364 -20.16 0.24 6.08
C ARG A 364 -20.64 -0.68 4.95
N ASN A 365 -20.14 -0.47 3.75
CA ASN A 365 -20.53 -1.27 2.60
C ASN A 365 -20.09 -2.74 2.73
N LEU A 366 -18.88 -2.98 3.29
CA LEU A 366 -18.44 -4.34 3.62
C LEU A 366 -19.36 -4.99 4.66
N SER A 367 -19.68 -4.29 5.76
CA SER A 367 -20.58 -4.82 6.79
C SER A 367 -21.94 -5.13 6.23
N ASN A 368 -22.55 -4.21 5.46
CA ASN A 368 -23.84 -4.42 4.83
C ASN A 368 -23.83 -5.59 3.84
N GLY A 369 -22.75 -5.72 3.06
CA GLY A 369 -22.58 -6.84 2.13
C GLY A 369 -22.47 -8.18 2.84
N ILE A 370 -21.71 -8.26 3.93
CA ILE A 370 -21.60 -9.49 4.75
C ILE A 370 -22.94 -9.84 5.37
N ASP A 371 -23.68 -8.86 5.90
CA ASP A 371 -25.01 -9.05 6.48
C ASP A 371 -26.01 -9.53 5.41
N LEU A 372 -25.92 -8.98 4.18
CA LEU A 372 -26.74 -9.41 3.05
C LEU A 372 -26.51 -10.88 2.72
N VAL A 373 -25.24 -11.24 2.47
CA VAL A 373 -24.86 -12.62 2.09
C VAL A 373 -25.19 -13.62 3.21
N THR A 374 -24.98 -13.23 4.49
CA THR A 374 -25.33 -14.07 5.64
C THR A 374 -26.84 -14.28 5.77
N ARG A 375 -27.65 -13.26 5.49
CA ARG A 375 -29.12 -13.33 5.54
C ARG A 375 -29.72 -14.14 4.39
N GLU A 376 -29.22 -13.95 3.18
CA GLU A 376 -29.75 -14.59 1.97
C GLU A 376 -29.15 -15.98 1.74
N GLY A 377 -27.96 -16.22 2.31
CA GLY A 377 -27.23 -17.47 2.14
C GLY A 377 -26.52 -17.56 0.79
N THR A 378 -25.92 -18.71 0.56
CA THR A 378 -25.29 -19.07 -0.71
C THR A 378 -26.02 -20.23 -1.37
N THR A 379 -26.03 -20.27 -2.69
CA THR A 379 -26.40 -21.48 -3.44
C THR A 379 -25.26 -22.47 -3.33
N GLU A 380 -25.56 -23.65 -2.78
CA GLU A 380 -24.58 -24.69 -2.50
C GLU A 380 -24.59 -25.76 -3.57
N GLU A 381 -23.45 -26.00 -4.22
CA GLU A 381 -23.21 -27.07 -5.17
C GLU A 381 -22.30 -28.16 -4.57
N ALA A 382 -22.03 -29.23 -5.30
CA ALA A 382 -21.23 -30.35 -4.79
C ALA A 382 -19.82 -29.91 -4.29
N HIS A 383 -19.17 -28.98 -5.00
CA HIS A 383 -17.77 -28.60 -4.75
C HIS A 383 -17.56 -27.09 -4.58
N ILE A 384 -18.54 -26.28 -4.86
CA ILE A 384 -18.51 -24.81 -4.76
C ILE A 384 -19.76 -24.30 -4.09
N GLN A 385 -19.73 -23.05 -3.68
CA GLN A 385 -20.88 -22.26 -3.29
C GLN A 385 -20.83 -20.91 -4.00
N TRP A 386 -21.96 -20.28 -4.22
CA TRP A 386 -22.01 -18.99 -4.89
C TRP A 386 -23.19 -18.14 -4.47
N PHE A 387 -23.08 -16.84 -4.68
CA PHE A 387 -24.16 -15.88 -4.53
C PHE A 387 -24.12 -14.84 -5.64
N ASP A 388 -25.28 -14.29 -5.95
CA ASP A 388 -25.41 -13.15 -6.85
C ASP A 388 -25.87 -11.93 -6.04
N ALA A 389 -25.02 -10.91 -5.99
CA ALA A 389 -25.29 -9.68 -5.27
C ALA A 389 -26.00 -8.61 -6.14
N GLY A 390 -26.16 -8.85 -7.44
CA GLY A 390 -26.75 -7.87 -8.35
C GLY A 390 -26.11 -6.49 -8.16
N ASP A 391 -26.95 -5.47 -7.94
CA ASP A 391 -26.54 -4.08 -7.68
C ASP A 391 -26.35 -3.76 -6.18
N GLU A 392 -26.65 -4.71 -5.27
CA GLU A 392 -26.64 -4.45 -3.84
C GLU A 392 -25.21 -4.40 -3.25
N ILE A 393 -24.26 -5.09 -3.89
CA ILE A 393 -22.84 -5.03 -3.54
C ILE A 393 -22.06 -4.56 -4.77
N ARG A 394 -21.27 -3.49 -4.60
CA ARG A 394 -20.44 -2.95 -5.68
C ARG A 394 -19.46 -4.01 -6.20
N GLU A 395 -19.24 -4.01 -7.51
CA GLU A 395 -18.31 -4.92 -8.20
C GLU A 395 -16.87 -4.83 -7.64
N THR A 396 -16.44 -3.65 -7.16
CA THR A 396 -15.10 -3.42 -6.62
C THR A 396 -14.86 -4.06 -5.25
N ILE A 397 -15.92 -4.47 -4.54
CA ILE A 397 -15.82 -5.03 -3.18
C ILE A 397 -16.44 -6.43 -3.04
N VAL A 398 -17.16 -6.94 -4.05
CA VAL A 398 -17.89 -8.21 -3.96
C VAL A 398 -16.98 -9.39 -3.59
N GLY A 399 -15.76 -9.44 -4.13
CA GLY A 399 -14.78 -10.48 -3.80
C GLY A 399 -14.29 -10.39 -2.34
N ILE A 400 -14.14 -9.17 -1.80
CA ILE A 400 -13.76 -8.96 -0.40
C ILE A 400 -14.90 -9.45 0.51
N VAL A 401 -16.14 -9.09 0.19
CA VAL A 401 -17.34 -9.54 0.92
C VAL A 401 -17.43 -11.05 0.89
N ALA A 402 -17.23 -11.70 -0.26
CA ALA A 402 -17.23 -13.15 -0.39
C ALA A 402 -16.20 -13.80 0.54
N GLY A 403 -14.96 -13.33 0.52
CA GLY A 403 -13.90 -13.83 1.41
C GLY A 403 -14.22 -13.65 2.88
N MET A 404 -14.73 -12.48 3.28
CA MET A 404 -15.06 -12.17 4.68
C MET A 404 -16.31 -12.89 5.18
N ALA A 405 -17.25 -13.22 4.29
CA ALA A 405 -18.48 -13.95 4.65
C ALA A 405 -18.21 -15.44 4.92
N MET A 406 -17.11 -16.01 4.46
CA MET A 406 -16.79 -17.42 4.66
C MET A 406 -16.75 -17.82 6.13
N GLY A 407 -17.58 -18.79 6.51
CA GLY A 407 -17.68 -19.33 7.87
C GLY A 407 -18.70 -18.61 8.74
N ASN A 408 -19.45 -17.63 8.21
CA ASN A 408 -20.65 -17.14 8.83
C ASN A 408 -21.77 -18.21 8.75
N GLU A 409 -22.86 -18.00 9.46
CA GLU A 409 -23.98 -18.94 9.47
C GLU A 409 -24.49 -19.20 8.04
N GLY A 410 -24.56 -20.46 7.65
CA GLY A 410 -25.00 -20.87 6.31
C GLY A 410 -23.95 -20.79 5.21
N ILE A 411 -22.71 -20.36 5.48
CA ILE A 411 -21.64 -20.20 4.49
C ILE A 411 -20.46 -21.10 4.85
N SER A 412 -20.16 -22.09 4.00
CA SER A 412 -19.13 -23.09 4.25
C SER A 412 -17.71 -22.53 4.09
N ARG A 413 -16.81 -22.81 5.07
CA ARG A 413 -15.37 -22.58 4.92
C ARG A 413 -14.66 -23.64 4.07
N ALA A 414 -15.29 -24.79 3.87
CA ALA A 414 -14.66 -25.92 3.17
C ALA A 414 -14.87 -25.88 1.65
N LYS A 415 -15.73 -25.01 1.14
CA LYS A 415 -16.03 -24.87 -0.28
C LYS A 415 -15.55 -23.51 -0.80
N PRO A 416 -14.90 -23.45 -1.97
CA PRO A 416 -14.69 -22.19 -2.67
C PRO A 416 -16.00 -21.44 -2.84
N ILE A 417 -15.94 -20.10 -2.75
CA ILE A 417 -17.07 -19.21 -2.93
C ILE A 417 -16.88 -18.40 -4.22
N ILE A 418 -17.92 -18.30 -5.03
CA ILE A 418 -17.95 -17.45 -6.23
C ILE A 418 -19.01 -16.39 -6.00
N ALA A 419 -18.64 -15.14 -6.22
CA ALA A 419 -19.51 -14.00 -6.07
C ALA A 419 -19.72 -13.28 -7.40
N PHE A 420 -20.97 -12.90 -7.68
CA PHE A 420 -21.34 -12.11 -8.83
C PHE A 420 -21.85 -10.74 -8.38
N ALA A 421 -21.52 -9.69 -9.12
CA ALA A 421 -22.08 -8.35 -8.94
C ALA A 421 -22.22 -7.67 -10.30
N ALA A 422 -23.24 -6.83 -10.49
CA ALA A 422 -23.39 -6.03 -11.68
C ALA A 422 -22.23 -5.02 -11.80
N LYS A 423 -21.58 -4.97 -12.97
CA LYS A 423 -20.57 -3.97 -13.31
C LYS A 423 -21.20 -2.84 -14.11
N ASN A 424 -22.06 -3.19 -15.05
CA ASN A 424 -22.92 -2.31 -15.83
C ASN A 424 -24.13 -3.12 -16.35
N ASP A 425 -24.96 -2.53 -17.25
CA ASP A 425 -26.17 -3.16 -17.75
C ASP A 425 -25.93 -4.50 -18.49
N ASP A 426 -24.71 -4.69 -19.03
CA ASP A 426 -24.39 -5.85 -19.90
C ASP A 426 -23.29 -6.76 -19.30
N GLU A 427 -22.59 -6.35 -18.24
CA GLU A 427 -21.43 -7.05 -17.69
C GLU A 427 -21.57 -7.37 -16.20
N LEU A 428 -21.11 -8.55 -15.82
CA LEU A 428 -21.02 -8.99 -14.42
C LEU A 428 -19.55 -9.12 -14.00
N LYS A 429 -19.23 -8.63 -12.81
CA LYS A 429 -18.00 -8.97 -12.11
C LYS A 429 -18.16 -10.34 -11.48
N VAL A 430 -17.20 -11.23 -11.72
CA VAL A 430 -17.05 -12.52 -11.06
C VAL A 430 -15.80 -12.50 -10.18
N SER A 431 -15.92 -12.91 -8.95
CA SER A 431 -14.82 -12.95 -7.97
C SER A 431 -14.82 -14.25 -7.19
#